data_e996e092f03a62e2a1ed46a09d4fc4a2
#
_entry.id   e996e092f03a62e2a1ed46a09d4fc4a2
#
_cell.length_a   1.000
_cell.length_b   1.000
_cell.length_c   1.000
_cell.angle_alpha   90.00
_cell.angle_beta   90.00
_cell.angle_gamma   90.00
#
_symmetry.space_group_name_H-M   'P 1'
#
loop_
_entity.id
_entity.type
_entity.pdbx_description
1 polymer ?
#
loop_
_entity_poly.entity_id
_entity_poly.type
_entity_poly.pdbx_seq_one_letter_code
_entity_poly.pdbx_strand_id
1 'polypeptide(L)'
;MIRFTAAVVALAAALALASSVAAQTPAAGDIGLGKRLYQDKATCGFCHGWSGDGAGDPQSPGKAANLRESKLDHDQLIEIIRCGVPGGTAMPHFDKFAWTKGEECFGMTEADVGDKKPPNPTAGLQKREIEAIAAYIEAKIVGKGPPTVADCEEYFGSGSQRCKEMAAGRKE
;
A
#
# COMPACT_ATOMS: atom_id res chain seq x y z
N MET A 1 -41.59 16.83 68.26
CA MET A 1 -40.19 16.62 67.89
C MET A 1 -40.17 15.87 66.58
N ILE A 2 -40.03 16.59 65.52
CA ILE A 2 -40.08 16.02 64.15
C ILE A 2 -38.63 16.12 63.58
N ARG A 3 -38.05 14.97 63.33
CA ARG A 3 -36.69 14.89 62.72
C ARG A 3 -36.82 14.77 61.19
N PHE A 4 -36.39 15.80 60.47
CA PHE A 4 -36.24 15.75 59.01
C PHE A 4 -34.89 15.11 58.66
N THR A 5 -34.92 13.97 57.99
CA THR A 5 -33.75 13.37 57.37
C THR A 5 -33.69 13.83 55.92
N ALA A 6 -32.64 14.61 55.60
CA ALA A 6 -32.36 15.05 54.23
C ALA A 6 -31.71 13.92 53.46
N ALA A 7 -32.38 13.48 52.40
CA ALA A 7 -31.79 12.56 51.43
C ALA A 7 -30.95 13.32 50.41
N VAL A 8 -29.62 13.06 50.40
CA VAL A 8 -28.69 13.58 49.37
C VAL A 8 -28.75 12.63 48.18
N VAL A 9 -29.31 13.10 47.07
CA VAL A 9 -29.24 12.42 45.77
C VAL A 9 -27.94 12.78 45.09
N ALA A 10 -26.99 11.85 45.05
CA ALA A 10 -25.74 12.01 44.28
C ALA A 10 -26.00 11.65 42.82
N LEU A 11 -26.00 12.65 41.94
CA LEU A 11 -26.11 12.51 40.50
C LEU A 11 -24.72 12.15 39.94
N ALA A 12 -24.46 10.89 39.65
CA ALA A 12 -23.25 10.42 39.00
C ALA A 12 -23.35 10.71 37.49
N ALA A 13 -22.68 11.75 37.02
CA ALA A 13 -22.51 12.01 35.59
C ALA A 13 -21.46 11.08 35.02
N ALA A 14 -21.87 10.05 34.29
CA ALA A 14 -20.97 9.20 33.51
C ALA A 14 -20.54 9.95 32.24
N LEU A 15 -19.31 10.50 32.21
CA LEU A 15 -18.69 10.98 30.98
C LEU A 15 -18.28 9.76 30.16
N ALA A 16 -19.03 9.48 29.10
CA ALA A 16 -18.62 8.55 28.07
C ALA A 16 -17.52 9.20 27.22
N LEU A 17 -16.28 8.83 27.48
CA LEU A 17 -15.13 9.17 26.61
C LEU A 17 -15.26 8.34 25.34
N ALA A 18 -15.88 8.91 24.31
CA ALA A 18 -15.84 8.36 22.97
C ALA A 18 -14.40 8.54 22.44
N SER A 19 -13.58 7.50 22.56
CA SER A 19 -12.29 7.44 21.90
C SER A 19 -12.54 7.35 20.39
N SER A 20 -12.46 8.48 19.70
CA SER A 20 -12.39 8.50 18.24
C SER A 20 -11.05 7.88 17.83
N VAL A 21 -11.08 6.66 17.29
CA VAL A 21 -9.97 6.07 16.58
C VAL A 21 -9.79 6.92 15.32
N ALA A 22 -8.93 7.93 15.39
CA ALA A 22 -8.49 8.65 14.21
C ALA A 22 -7.71 7.65 13.35
N ALA A 23 -8.23 7.33 12.17
CA ALA A 23 -7.45 6.64 11.15
C ALA A 23 -6.18 7.46 10.92
N GLN A 24 -5.03 6.88 11.21
CA GLN A 24 -3.74 7.55 11.07
C GLN A 24 -3.49 7.76 9.57
N THR A 25 -3.69 8.98 9.10
CA THR A 25 -3.26 9.36 7.75
C THR A 25 -1.73 9.24 7.69
N PRO A 26 -1.16 8.51 6.71
CA PRO A 26 0.28 8.39 6.58
C PRO A 26 0.95 9.77 6.58
N ALA A 27 2.09 9.91 7.25
CA ALA A 27 2.81 11.16 7.26
C ALA A 27 3.25 11.54 5.83
N ALA A 28 3.15 12.83 5.46
CA ALA A 28 3.48 13.29 4.10
C ALA A 28 4.91 12.91 3.65
N GLY A 29 5.84 12.77 4.62
CA GLY A 29 7.19 12.28 4.35
C GLY A 29 7.25 10.84 3.87
N ASP A 30 6.36 9.98 4.34
CA ASP A 30 6.30 8.57 3.97
C ASP A 30 5.78 8.41 2.54
N ILE A 31 4.79 9.20 2.12
CA ILE A 31 4.24 9.18 0.76
C ILE A 31 5.33 9.55 -0.26
N GLY A 32 6.15 10.57 0.03
CA GLY A 32 7.26 10.97 -0.84
C GLY A 32 8.36 9.92 -0.94
N LEU A 33 8.69 9.26 0.16
CA LEU A 33 9.59 8.12 0.17
C LEU A 33 8.98 6.96 -0.61
N GLY A 34 7.72 6.63 -0.36
CA GLY A 34 6.99 5.56 -1.04
C GLY A 34 6.98 5.74 -2.56
N LYS A 35 6.74 6.97 -3.06
CA LYS A 35 6.83 7.28 -4.48
C LYS A 35 8.22 6.94 -5.06
N ARG A 36 9.29 7.42 -4.44
CA ARG A 36 10.67 7.13 -4.92
C ARG A 36 10.98 5.65 -4.91
N LEU A 37 10.55 4.94 -3.87
CA LEU A 37 10.76 3.49 -3.77
C LEU A 37 9.97 2.73 -4.84
N TYR A 38 8.72 3.14 -5.09
CA TYR A 38 7.87 2.59 -6.15
C TYR A 38 8.51 2.77 -7.53
N GLN A 39 9.12 3.93 -7.78
CA GLN A 39 9.77 4.28 -9.03
C GLN A 39 11.13 3.58 -9.21
N ASP A 40 12.01 3.73 -8.22
CA ASP A 40 13.45 3.56 -8.45
C ASP A 40 14.01 2.27 -7.83
N LYS A 41 13.66 1.96 -6.57
CA LYS A 41 14.27 0.84 -5.85
C LYS A 41 13.50 -0.47 -6.05
N ALA A 42 12.20 -0.45 -5.82
CA ALA A 42 11.35 -1.62 -5.97
C ALA A 42 10.82 -1.77 -7.41
N THR A 43 10.91 -0.70 -8.21
CA THR A 43 10.48 -0.65 -9.62
C THR A 43 9.09 -1.24 -9.86
N CYS A 44 8.16 -0.97 -8.93
CA CYS A 44 6.80 -1.52 -8.98
C CYS A 44 6.08 -1.14 -10.28
N GLY A 45 6.35 0.07 -10.80
CA GLY A 45 5.82 0.57 -12.05
C GLY A 45 6.21 -0.25 -13.27
N PHE A 46 7.29 -1.06 -13.20
CA PHE A 46 7.68 -1.95 -14.28
C PHE A 46 6.60 -2.99 -14.58
N CYS A 47 5.97 -3.55 -13.54
CA CYS A 47 4.90 -4.53 -13.68
C CYS A 47 3.51 -3.90 -13.54
N HIS A 48 3.32 -3.01 -12.55
CA HIS A 48 2.00 -2.43 -12.25
C HIS A 48 1.66 -1.18 -13.06
N GLY A 49 2.57 -0.70 -13.90
CA GLY A 49 2.43 0.57 -14.59
C GLY A 49 2.80 1.77 -13.70
N TRP A 50 3.20 2.87 -14.32
CA TRP A 50 3.53 4.10 -13.61
C TRP A 50 2.33 4.63 -12.80
N SER A 51 1.13 4.46 -13.33
CA SER A 51 -0.13 4.87 -12.72
C SER A 51 -0.73 3.82 -11.77
N GLY A 52 -0.18 2.61 -11.74
CA GLY A 52 -0.71 1.49 -10.99
C GLY A 52 -1.94 0.82 -11.63
N ASP A 53 -2.17 1.03 -12.93
CA ASP A 53 -3.32 0.48 -13.67
C ASP A 53 -3.13 -0.97 -14.16
N GLY A 54 -1.99 -1.58 -13.85
CA GLY A 54 -1.62 -2.93 -14.26
C GLY A 54 -1.05 -3.02 -15.67
N ALA A 55 -0.98 -1.91 -16.41
CA ALA A 55 -0.35 -1.81 -17.73
C ALA A 55 1.15 -1.53 -17.55
N GLY A 56 1.90 -2.58 -17.20
CA GLY A 56 3.34 -2.49 -17.02
C GLY A 56 4.11 -2.30 -18.34
N ASP A 57 5.42 -2.24 -18.20
CA ASP A 57 6.32 -2.20 -19.35
C ASP A 57 6.11 -3.43 -20.26
N PRO A 58 6.18 -3.31 -21.60
CA PRO A 58 6.08 -4.46 -22.51
C PRO A 58 7.11 -5.56 -22.24
N GLN A 59 8.23 -5.25 -21.58
CA GLN A 59 9.25 -6.22 -21.17
C GLN A 59 8.99 -6.85 -19.80
N SER A 60 7.92 -6.45 -19.11
CA SER A 60 7.56 -7.05 -17.83
C SER A 60 7.09 -8.49 -17.98
N PRO A 61 7.12 -9.32 -16.92
CA PRO A 61 6.71 -10.73 -16.98
C PRO A 61 5.24 -10.97 -17.33
N GLY A 62 4.49 -9.93 -17.62
CA GLY A 62 3.07 -9.98 -17.98
C GLY A 62 2.23 -9.01 -17.18
N LYS A 63 0.90 -9.17 -17.27
CA LYS A 63 -0.05 -8.29 -16.58
C LYS A 63 0.07 -8.44 -15.08
N ALA A 64 0.18 -7.32 -14.37
CA ALA A 64 0.08 -7.25 -12.93
C ALA A 64 -1.33 -6.78 -12.49
N ALA A 65 -1.59 -6.86 -11.19
CA ALA A 65 -2.85 -6.37 -10.64
C ALA A 65 -3.02 -4.86 -10.89
N ASN A 66 -4.23 -4.44 -11.25
CA ASN A 66 -4.62 -3.04 -11.28
C ASN A 66 -4.75 -2.52 -9.83
N LEU A 67 -3.74 -1.79 -9.37
CA LEU A 67 -3.72 -1.24 -8.01
C LEU A 67 -4.77 -0.14 -7.82
N ARG A 68 -5.20 0.54 -8.89
CA ARG A 68 -6.24 1.59 -8.84
C ARG A 68 -7.61 1.03 -8.43
N GLU A 69 -7.85 -0.24 -8.70
CA GLU A 69 -9.07 -0.97 -8.34
C GLU A 69 -8.93 -1.80 -7.06
N SER A 70 -7.77 -1.74 -6.41
CA SER A 70 -7.50 -2.51 -5.19
C SER A 70 -8.55 -2.24 -4.11
N LYS A 71 -8.92 -3.29 -3.40
CA LYS A 71 -9.77 -3.25 -2.19
C LYS A 71 -9.01 -3.66 -0.93
N LEU A 72 -7.70 -3.83 -1.06
CA LEU A 72 -6.83 -4.19 0.05
C LEU A 72 -6.72 -3.00 1.01
N ASP A 73 -6.75 -3.30 2.30
CA ASP A 73 -6.42 -2.34 3.33
C ASP A 73 -4.90 -2.19 3.50
N HIS A 74 -4.48 -1.30 4.39
CA HIS A 74 -3.08 -0.99 4.63
C HIS A 74 -2.25 -2.22 5.02
N ASP A 75 -2.74 -3.01 5.95
CA ASP A 75 -2.02 -4.18 6.47
C ASP A 75 -1.91 -5.27 5.40
N GLN A 76 -2.95 -5.46 4.60
CA GLN A 76 -2.96 -6.38 3.46
C GLN A 76 -1.98 -5.93 2.36
N LEU A 77 -1.89 -4.62 2.07
CA LEU A 77 -0.89 -4.08 1.15
C LEU A 77 0.54 -4.33 1.66
N ILE A 78 0.79 -4.08 2.93
CA ILE A 78 2.07 -4.36 3.57
C ILE A 78 2.40 -5.84 3.45
N GLU A 79 1.47 -6.73 3.77
CA GLU A 79 1.71 -8.17 3.72
C GLU A 79 2.03 -8.65 2.31
N ILE A 80 1.28 -8.19 1.30
CA ILE A 80 1.53 -8.54 -0.10
C ILE A 80 2.88 -8.01 -0.59
N ILE A 81 3.26 -6.78 -0.25
CA ILE A 81 4.57 -6.24 -0.64
C ILE A 81 5.69 -7.00 0.07
N ARG A 82 5.53 -7.28 1.35
CA ARG A 82 6.51 -8.03 2.15
C ARG A 82 6.71 -9.44 1.60
N CYS A 83 5.62 -10.15 1.40
CA CYS A 83 5.59 -11.58 1.16
C CYS A 83 5.55 -11.99 -0.31
N GLY A 84 5.23 -11.05 -1.23
CA GLY A 84 4.91 -11.41 -2.61
C GLY A 84 3.58 -12.15 -2.71
N VAL A 85 3.28 -12.71 -3.88
CA VAL A 85 2.06 -13.50 -4.10
C VAL A 85 2.43 -14.93 -4.44
N PRO A 86 2.18 -15.90 -3.55
CA PRO A 86 2.46 -17.31 -3.84
C PRO A 86 1.56 -17.85 -4.94
N GLY A 87 1.98 -18.94 -5.56
CA GLY A 87 1.19 -19.59 -6.59
C GLY A 87 1.75 -19.48 -8.00
N GLY A 88 3.04 -19.11 -8.13
CA GLY A 88 3.71 -19.03 -9.43
C GLY A 88 3.52 -17.69 -10.14
N THR A 89 3.19 -16.64 -9.40
CA THR A 89 3.15 -15.28 -9.93
C THR A 89 4.57 -14.69 -10.01
N ALA A 90 4.75 -13.62 -10.80
CA ALA A 90 6.00 -12.89 -10.89
C ALA A 90 6.18 -11.85 -9.77
N MET A 91 5.19 -11.62 -8.90
CA MET A 91 5.27 -10.68 -7.79
C MET A 91 6.27 -11.18 -6.73
N PRO A 92 7.43 -10.54 -6.54
CA PRO A 92 8.45 -11.01 -5.61
C PRO A 92 8.08 -10.67 -4.16
N HIS A 93 8.71 -11.36 -3.21
CA HIS A 93 8.68 -10.96 -1.81
C HIS A 93 9.77 -9.92 -1.55
N PHE A 94 9.39 -8.68 -1.20
CA PHE A 94 10.38 -7.60 -1.04
C PHE A 94 11.08 -7.60 0.32
N ASP A 95 10.53 -8.25 1.35
CA ASP A 95 11.26 -8.50 2.58
C ASP A 95 12.12 -9.75 2.43
N LYS A 96 13.45 -9.57 2.49
CA LYS A 96 14.40 -10.69 2.37
C LYS A 96 14.28 -11.74 3.48
N PHE A 97 13.61 -11.42 4.58
CA PHE A 97 13.36 -12.36 5.68
C PHE A 97 12.01 -13.05 5.56
N ALA A 98 11.11 -12.57 4.68
CA ALA A 98 9.87 -13.27 4.41
C ALA A 98 10.17 -14.73 3.98
N TRP A 99 9.32 -15.64 4.42
CA TRP A 99 9.46 -17.09 4.16
C TRP A 99 10.67 -17.76 4.83
N THR A 100 11.43 -17.07 5.69
CA THR A 100 12.48 -17.71 6.49
C THR A 100 11.87 -18.35 7.74
N LYS A 101 12.64 -19.20 8.42
CA LYS A 101 12.16 -19.89 9.62
C LYS A 101 11.65 -18.91 10.69
N GLY A 102 10.39 -19.03 11.04
CA GLY A 102 9.70 -18.19 12.02
C GLY A 102 9.05 -16.95 11.44
N GLU A 103 9.15 -16.73 10.12
CA GLU A 103 8.50 -15.63 9.39
C GLU A 103 7.45 -16.19 8.43
N GLU A 104 6.21 -16.21 8.91
CA GLU A 104 5.07 -16.66 8.13
C GLU A 104 4.55 -15.55 7.21
N CYS A 105 3.98 -15.96 6.09
CA CYS A 105 3.30 -15.10 5.15
C CYS A 105 1.90 -15.66 4.86
N PHE A 106 0.88 -14.85 5.06
CA PHE A 106 -0.51 -15.30 4.91
C PHE A 106 -0.86 -16.51 5.79
N GLY A 107 -0.21 -16.63 6.97
CA GLY A 107 -0.35 -17.78 7.85
C GLY A 107 0.28 -19.08 7.33
N MET A 108 1.13 -18.99 6.30
CA MET A 108 1.85 -20.11 5.68
C MET A 108 3.34 -19.98 5.91
N THR A 109 4.01 -21.13 5.99
CA THR A 109 5.47 -21.25 6.04
C THR A 109 6.04 -21.50 4.64
N GLU A 110 7.37 -21.41 4.50
CA GLU A 110 8.05 -21.79 3.26
C GLU A 110 7.76 -23.25 2.85
N ALA A 111 7.63 -24.15 3.82
CA ALA A 111 7.32 -25.55 3.56
C ALA A 111 5.90 -25.75 2.97
N ASP A 112 4.95 -24.91 3.37
CA ASP A 112 3.56 -24.99 2.88
C ASP A 112 3.43 -24.57 1.42
N VAL A 113 4.23 -23.60 0.98
CA VAL A 113 4.19 -23.10 -0.40
C VAL A 113 5.14 -23.81 -1.35
N GLY A 114 6.24 -24.36 -0.84
CA GLY A 114 7.22 -25.13 -1.60
C GLY A 114 7.75 -24.36 -2.82
N ASP A 115 7.66 -25.00 -3.99
CA ASP A 115 8.08 -24.44 -5.29
C ASP A 115 7.21 -23.26 -5.80
N LYS A 116 6.10 -23.00 -5.12
CA LYS A 116 5.23 -21.87 -5.41
C LYS A 116 5.57 -20.61 -4.59
N LYS A 117 6.69 -20.63 -3.87
CA LYS A 117 7.19 -19.47 -3.17
C LYS A 117 7.45 -18.33 -4.16
N PRO A 118 7.06 -17.09 -3.80
CA PRO A 118 7.34 -15.91 -4.62
C PRO A 118 8.85 -15.76 -4.89
N PRO A 119 9.24 -15.24 -6.07
CA PRO A 119 10.65 -15.06 -6.39
C PRO A 119 11.33 -14.04 -5.47
N ASN A 120 12.65 -14.11 -5.37
CA ASN A 120 13.43 -13.09 -4.68
C ASN A 120 13.37 -11.77 -5.47
N PRO A 121 13.34 -10.62 -4.78
CA PRO A 121 13.36 -9.32 -5.44
C PRO A 121 14.78 -8.99 -5.94
N THR A 122 14.87 -8.14 -6.94
CA THR A 122 16.15 -7.55 -7.37
C THR A 122 16.76 -6.63 -6.30
N ALA A 123 15.90 -5.98 -5.50
CA ALA A 123 16.29 -5.14 -4.37
C ALA A 123 15.32 -5.39 -3.19
N GLY A 124 15.87 -5.85 -2.07
CA GLY A 124 15.09 -6.03 -0.83
C GLY A 124 14.71 -4.70 -0.18
N LEU A 125 13.59 -4.68 0.50
CA LEU A 125 13.07 -3.52 1.22
C LEU A 125 13.15 -3.75 2.73
N GLN A 126 13.34 -2.65 3.47
CA GLN A 126 13.18 -2.61 4.92
C GLN A 126 11.69 -2.41 5.27
N LYS A 127 11.29 -2.78 6.49
CA LYS A 127 9.91 -2.60 6.97
C LYS A 127 9.35 -1.20 6.69
N ARG A 128 10.08 -0.15 7.08
CA ARG A 128 9.68 1.25 6.86
C ARG A 128 9.53 1.62 5.37
N GLU A 129 10.26 0.95 4.49
CA GLU A 129 10.19 1.18 3.06
C GLU A 129 8.94 0.53 2.46
N ILE A 130 8.57 -0.65 2.96
CA ILE A 130 7.33 -1.34 2.61
C ILE A 130 6.13 -0.52 3.08
N GLU A 131 6.14 -0.04 4.32
CA GLU A 131 5.11 0.86 4.87
C GLU A 131 4.96 2.14 4.04
N ALA A 132 6.07 2.75 3.63
CA ALA A 132 6.04 3.95 2.78
C ALA A 132 5.44 3.68 1.39
N ILE A 133 5.75 2.54 0.78
CA ILE A 133 5.16 2.14 -0.51
C ILE A 133 3.66 1.90 -0.36
N ALA A 134 3.22 1.19 0.68
CA ALA A 134 1.80 0.97 0.95
C ALA A 134 1.06 2.30 1.12
N ALA A 135 1.61 3.22 1.92
CA ALA A 135 1.05 4.56 2.11
C ALA A 135 0.95 5.37 0.79
N TYR A 136 1.97 5.27 -0.08
CA TYR A 136 1.93 5.89 -1.40
C TYR A 136 0.84 5.29 -2.29
N ILE A 137 0.73 3.97 -2.35
CA ILE A 137 -0.29 3.27 -3.14
C ILE A 137 -1.69 3.69 -2.68
N GLU A 138 -1.96 3.71 -1.39
CA GLU A 138 -3.26 4.13 -0.84
C GLU A 138 -3.58 5.59 -1.15
N ALA A 139 -2.63 6.50 -0.91
CA ALA A 139 -2.87 7.92 -1.05
C ALA A 139 -2.97 8.38 -2.51
N LYS A 140 -2.22 7.73 -3.42
CA LYS A 140 -1.97 8.23 -4.77
C LYS A 140 -2.47 7.34 -5.90
N ILE A 141 -2.78 6.08 -5.63
CA ILE A 141 -3.15 5.11 -6.66
C ILE A 141 -4.55 4.55 -6.44
N VAL A 142 -4.82 3.97 -5.28
CA VAL A 142 -6.09 3.30 -4.98
C VAL A 142 -7.27 4.27 -5.13
N GLY A 143 -8.29 3.84 -5.84
CA GLY A 143 -9.56 4.57 -6.00
C GLY A 143 -9.50 5.83 -6.86
N LYS A 144 -8.37 6.11 -7.54
CA LYS A 144 -8.21 7.34 -8.35
C LYS A 144 -8.86 7.28 -9.74
N GLY A 145 -9.53 6.17 -10.08
CA GLY A 145 -10.11 6.00 -11.42
C GLY A 145 -9.04 5.92 -12.53
N PRO A 146 -9.38 6.15 -13.79
CA PRO A 146 -8.40 6.16 -14.89
C PRO A 146 -7.29 7.19 -14.66
N PRO A 147 -6.04 6.91 -15.11
CA PRO A 147 -4.93 7.85 -14.95
C PRO A 147 -5.19 9.15 -15.72
N THR A 148 -4.79 10.27 -15.14
CA THR A 148 -4.93 11.61 -15.68
C THR A 148 -3.59 12.23 -16.04
N VAL A 149 -3.61 13.33 -16.83
CA VAL A 149 -2.39 14.12 -17.11
C VAL A 149 -1.79 14.65 -15.81
N ALA A 150 -2.62 15.03 -14.83
CA ALA A 150 -2.14 15.51 -13.54
C ALA A 150 -1.41 14.41 -12.76
N ASP A 151 -1.93 13.16 -12.76
CA ASP A 151 -1.24 12.01 -12.18
C ASP A 151 0.11 11.76 -12.86
N CYS A 152 0.13 11.88 -14.19
CA CYS A 152 1.35 11.74 -14.99
C CYS A 152 2.40 12.79 -14.61
N GLU A 153 2.00 14.05 -14.50
CA GLU A 153 2.91 15.13 -14.12
C GLU A 153 3.38 15.02 -12.66
N GLU A 154 2.52 14.54 -11.78
CA GLU A 154 2.93 14.23 -10.41
C GLU A 154 3.98 13.10 -10.39
N TYR A 155 3.85 12.11 -11.26
CA TYR A 155 4.78 10.96 -11.31
C TYR A 155 6.10 11.30 -12.00
N PHE A 156 6.05 11.84 -13.23
CA PHE A 156 7.23 12.09 -14.08
C PHE A 156 7.80 13.51 -13.98
N GLY A 157 7.11 14.43 -13.32
CA GLY A 157 7.41 15.85 -13.30
C GLY A 157 6.65 16.64 -14.36
N SER A 158 6.34 17.89 -14.02
CA SER A 158 5.63 18.81 -14.90
C SER A 158 6.36 19.01 -16.23
N GLY A 159 5.60 18.97 -17.32
CA GLY A 159 6.13 19.19 -18.67
C GLY A 159 6.91 18.02 -19.25
N SER A 160 6.87 16.84 -18.63
CA SER A 160 7.50 15.64 -19.21
C SER A 160 6.91 15.33 -20.58
N GLN A 161 7.75 14.78 -21.48
CA GLN A 161 7.33 14.44 -22.84
C GLN A 161 6.18 13.40 -22.84
N ARG A 162 6.27 12.40 -21.97
CA ARG A 162 5.24 11.36 -21.80
C ARG A 162 3.88 11.97 -21.43
N CYS A 163 3.84 12.94 -20.52
CA CYS A 163 2.59 13.58 -20.11
C CYS A 163 2.02 14.51 -21.22
N LYS A 164 2.86 15.13 -22.04
CA LYS A 164 2.43 15.85 -23.23
C LYS A 164 1.81 14.94 -24.28
N GLU A 165 2.38 13.76 -24.47
CA GLU A 165 1.85 12.74 -25.40
C GLU A 165 0.52 12.19 -24.91
N MET A 166 0.40 11.92 -23.61
CA MET A 166 -0.87 11.55 -22.99
C MET A 166 -1.94 12.64 -23.17
N ALA A 167 -1.59 13.91 -22.95
CA ALA A 167 -2.50 15.06 -23.16
C ALA A 167 -2.94 15.18 -24.63
N ALA A 168 -2.09 14.80 -25.58
CA ALA A 168 -2.41 14.78 -27.00
C ALA A 168 -3.18 13.53 -27.47
N GLY A 169 -3.57 12.62 -26.53
CA GLY A 169 -4.30 11.39 -26.82
C GLY A 169 -3.49 10.33 -27.56
N ARG A 170 -2.16 10.44 -27.58
CA ARG A 170 -1.30 9.38 -28.11
C ARG A 170 -1.26 8.24 -27.08
N LYS A 171 -1.65 7.03 -27.53
CA LYS A 171 -1.54 5.82 -26.71
C LYS A 171 -0.07 5.36 -26.71
N GLU A 172 0.41 4.99 -25.55
CA GLU A 172 1.69 4.28 -25.39
C GLU A 172 1.59 2.86 -25.93
#